data_240ce3415b17c8a6a61780430d1178fd
#
_entry.id   240ce3415b17c8a6a61780430d1178fd
#
_cell.length_a   1.000
_cell.length_b   1.000
_cell.length_c   1.000
_cell.angle_alpha   90.00
_cell.angle_beta   90.00
_cell.angle_gamma   90.00
#
_symmetry.space_group_name_H-M   'P 1'
#
loop_
_entity.id
_entity.type
_entity.pdbx_description
1 polymer ?
#
loop_
_entity_poly.entity_id
_entity_poly.type
_entity_poly.pdbx_seq_one_letter_code
_entity_poly.pdbx_strand_id
1 'polypeptide(L)'
;EQLSDLIETYIKDRENLSHIFVLVDAKVGIKNSDIDMLDLINFYQKKISIVFTKIDKCSKSHIDNQNNSILSLMKNYPNIFTQTFFTSIKTNEGIIDVQKEIFRLSKNL
;
A
#
# COMPACT_ATOMS: atom_id res chain seq x y z
N GLU A 1 -25.29 4.56 -1.15
CA GLU A 1 -24.08 3.99 -1.69
C GLU A 1 -22.95 4.08 -0.67
N GLN A 2 -22.22 3.01 -0.46
CA GLN A 2 -21.15 2.98 0.51
C GLN A 2 -19.81 3.34 -0.13
N LEU A 3 -18.87 3.79 0.70
CA LEU A 3 -17.55 4.17 0.24
C LEU A 3 -16.86 3.02 -0.51
N SER A 4 -17.02 1.78 -0.03
CA SER A 4 -16.43 0.61 -0.70
C SER A 4 -16.94 0.43 -2.13
N ASP A 5 -18.21 0.73 -2.38
CA ASP A 5 -18.80 0.63 -3.72
C ASP A 5 -18.21 1.69 -4.65
N LEU A 6 -17.99 2.90 -4.14
CA LEU A 6 -17.36 3.97 -4.90
C LEU A 6 -15.92 3.60 -5.28
N ILE A 7 -15.19 3.05 -4.32
CA ILE A 7 -13.81 2.63 -4.54
C ILE A 7 -13.75 1.51 -5.56
N GLU A 8 -14.65 0.52 -5.46
CA GLU A 8 -14.71 -0.57 -6.41
C GLU A 8 -14.99 -0.05 -7.81
N THR A 9 -15.97 0.83 -7.97
CA THR A 9 -16.29 1.44 -9.26
C THR A 9 -15.09 2.17 -9.83
N TYR A 10 -14.38 2.92 -9.00
CA TYR A 10 -13.19 3.66 -9.43
C TYR A 10 -12.11 2.70 -9.96
N ILE A 11 -11.82 1.64 -9.22
CA ILE A 11 -10.79 0.66 -9.60
C ILE A 11 -11.19 -0.06 -10.89
N LYS A 12 -12.46 -0.48 -10.97
CA LYS A 12 -12.99 -1.23 -12.09
C LYS A 12 -12.95 -0.43 -13.38
N ASP A 13 -13.37 0.84 -13.33
CA ASP A 13 -13.58 1.66 -14.51
C ASP A 13 -12.33 2.37 -15.01
N ARG A 14 -11.24 2.33 -14.24
CA ARG A 14 -9.99 2.99 -14.61
C ARG A 14 -9.00 2.00 -15.21
N GLU A 15 -9.12 1.76 -16.50
CA GLU A 15 -8.23 0.83 -17.21
C GLU A 15 -6.77 1.23 -17.10
N ASN A 16 -6.49 2.54 -17.03
CA ASN A 16 -5.13 3.05 -16.91
C ASN A 16 -4.60 2.99 -15.48
N LEU A 17 -5.45 2.69 -14.50
CA LEU A 17 -5.04 2.57 -13.10
C LEU A 17 -4.51 1.17 -12.87
N SER A 18 -3.23 0.98 -13.11
CA SER A 18 -2.58 -0.33 -12.96
C SER A 18 -1.89 -0.49 -11.61
N HIS A 19 -1.65 0.59 -10.89
CA HIS A 19 -0.87 0.58 -9.65
C HIS A 19 -1.52 1.48 -8.60
N ILE A 20 -1.64 0.97 -7.38
CA ILE A 20 -2.29 1.66 -6.27
C ILE A 20 -1.33 1.71 -5.09
N PHE A 21 -1.19 2.89 -4.49
CA PHE A 21 -0.45 3.05 -3.24
C PHE A 21 -1.44 3.09 -2.09
N VAL A 22 -1.30 2.17 -1.15
CA VAL A 22 -2.13 2.11 0.05
C VAL A 22 -1.33 2.61 1.23
N LEU A 23 -1.81 3.68 1.84
CA LEU A 23 -1.16 4.29 3.00
C LEU A 23 -1.66 3.63 4.28
N VAL A 24 -0.73 3.19 5.11
CA VAL A 24 -1.03 2.52 6.38
C VAL A 24 -0.23 3.22 7.49
N ASP A 25 -0.91 3.68 8.53
CA ASP A 25 -0.25 4.20 9.72
C ASP A 25 0.55 3.06 10.37
N ALA A 26 1.87 3.21 10.44
CA ALA A 26 2.73 2.14 10.95
C ALA A 26 2.44 1.78 12.41
N LYS A 27 1.96 2.73 13.20
CA LYS A 27 1.63 2.49 14.60
C LYS A 27 0.39 1.59 14.73
N VAL A 28 -0.59 1.79 13.85
CA VAL A 28 -1.85 1.03 13.85
C VAL A 28 -1.70 -0.30 13.12
N GLY A 29 -1.04 -0.30 11.97
CA GLY A 29 -0.89 -1.49 11.13
C GLY A 29 -2.07 -1.73 10.21
N ILE A 30 -2.07 -2.90 9.58
CA ILE A 30 -3.10 -3.30 8.63
C ILE A 30 -4.41 -3.54 9.36
N LYS A 31 -5.49 -2.92 8.87
CA LYS A 31 -6.84 -3.04 9.42
C LYS A 31 -7.71 -3.91 8.52
N ASN A 32 -8.88 -4.31 9.03
CA ASN A 32 -9.83 -5.09 8.23
C ASN A 32 -10.28 -4.34 6.97
N SER A 33 -10.43 -3.02 7.07
CA SER A 33 -10.76 -2.21 5.89
C SER A 33 -9.66 -2.25 4.83
N ASP A 34 -8.41 -2.37 5.25
CA ASP A 34 -7.30 -2.52 4.32
C ASP A 34 -7.34 -3.88 3.62
N ILE A 35 -7.71 -4.93 4.36
CA ILE A 35 -7.87 -6.28 3.78
C ILE A 35 -8.98 -6.28 2.73
N ASP A 36 -10.10 -5.63 3.02
CA ASP A 36 -11.20 -5.51 2.05
C ASP A 36 -10.73 -4.83 0.77
N MET A 37 -9.91 -3.78 0.91
CA MET A 37 -9.32 -3.09 -0.22
C MET A 37 -8.39 -4.00 -1.03
N LEU A 38 -7.57 -4.81 -0.34
CA LEU A 38 -6.68 -5.75 -1.00
C LEU A 38 -7.45 -6.80 -1.79
N ASP A 39 -8.56 -7.27 -1.27
CA ASP A 39 -9.41 -8.24 -1.97
C ASP A 39 -9.95 -7.64 -3.27
N LEU A 40 -10.38 -6.37 -3.23
CA LEU A 40 -10.85 -5.68 -4.43
C LEU A 40 -9.72 -5.51 -5.46
N ILE A 41 -8.56 -5.06 -5.00
CA ILE A 41 -7.41 -4.84 -5.86
C ILE A 41 -6.99 -6.16 -6.52
N ASN A 42 -7.00 -7.24 -5.75
CA ASN A 42 -6.67 -8.57 -6.26
C ASN A 42 -7.70 -9.05 -7.28
N PHE A 43 -8.98 -8.82 -7.00
CA PHE A 43 -10.06 -9.22 -7.92
C PHE A 43 -9.90 -8.56 -9.29
N TYR A 44 -9.55 -7.27 -9.32
CA TYR A 44 -9.38 -6.54 -10.57
C TYR A 44 -7.94 -6.59 -11.09
N GLN A 45 -7.09 -7.39 -10.46
CA GLN A 45 -5.70 -7.65 -10.86
C GLN A 45 -4.85 -6.39 -11.03
N LYS A 46 -5.06 -5.42 -10.17
CA LYS A 46 -4.20 -4.24 -10.10
C LYS A 46 -2.98 -4.54 -9.24
N LYS A 47 -1.95 -3.71 -9.36
CA LYS A 47 -0.75 -3.83 -8.52
C LYS A 47 -0.82 -2.87 -7.34
N ILE A 48 -0.14 -3.22 -6.27
CA ILE A 48 -0.19 -2.46 -5.03
C ILE A 48 1.19 -2.27 -4.43
N SER A 49 1.41 -1.09 -3.88
CA SER A 49 2.53 -0.82 -2.97
C SER A 49 1.94 -0.37 -1.64
N ILE A 50 2.43 -0.94 -0.55
CA ILE A 50 2.07 -0.49 0.79
C ILE A 50 3.06 0.56 1.24
N VAL A 51 2.55 1.69 1.72
CA VAL A 51 3.36 2.77 2.27
C VAL A 51 3.02 2.95 3.73
N PHE A 52 3.90 2.48 4.60
CA PHE A 52 3.77 2.73 6.03
C PHE A 52 4.19 4.16 6.33
N THR A 53 3.32 4.88 7.03
CA THR A 53 3.56 6.27 7.43
C THR A 53 3.89 6.35 8.91
N LYS A 54 4.46 7.48 9.34
CA LYS A 54 4.71 7.79 10.75
C LYS A 54 5.63 6.78 11.45
N ILE A 55 6.63 6.26 10.76
CA ILE A 55 7.57 5.31 11.36
C ILE A 55 8.39 5.95 12.48
N ASP A 56 8.49 7.28 12.50
CA ASP A 56 9.16 8.03 13.59
C ASP A 56 8.49 7.81 14.94
N LYS A 57 7.23 7.37 14.95
CA LYS A 57 6.47 7.09 16.17
C LYS A 57 6.55 5.63 16.60
N CYS A 58 7.32 4.81 15.89
CA CYS A 58 7.42 3.37 16.12
C CYS A 58 8.82 2.97 16.54
N SER A 59 8.91 1.98 17.43
CA SER A 59 10.19 1.34 17.71
C SER A 59 10.63 0.50 16.51
N LYS A 60 11.92 0.20 16.44
CA LYS A 60 12.42 -0.69 15.40
C LYS A 60 11.75 -2.05 15.47
N SER A 61 11.52 -2.56 16.67
CA SER A 61 10.82 -3.84 16.88
C SER A 61 9.42 -3.81 16.30
N HIS A 62 8.69 -2.71 16.49
CA HIS A 62 7.35 -2.57 15.95
C HIS A 62 7.36 -2.51 14.43
N ILE A 63 8.32 -1.80 13.85
CA ILE A 63 8.49 -1.73 12.39
C ILE A 63 8.79 -3.11 11.81
N ASP A 64 9.67 -3.87 12.47
CA ASP A 64 10.00 -5.24 12.05
C ASP A 64 8.76 -6.14 12.09
N ASN A 65 7.92 -5.98 13.14
CA ASN A 65 6.67 -6.74 13.24
C ASN A 65 5.71 -6.39 12.10
N GLN A 66 5.62 -5.11 11.75
CA GLN A 66 4.77 -4.69 10.63
C GLN A 66 5.28 -5.26 9.31
N ASN A 67 6.60 -5.26 9.12
CA ASN A 67 7.19 -5.86 7.93
C ASN A 67 6.88 -7.35 7.84
N ASN A 68 6.98 -8.08 8.95
CA ASN A 68 6.66 -9.50 8.98
C ASN A 68 5.18 -9.76 8.69
N SER A 69 4.30 -8.89 9.18
CA SER A 69 2.86 -8.98 8.89
C SER A 69 2.59 -8.83 7.40
N ILE A 70 3.27 -7.91 6.75
CA ILE A 70 3.14 -7.71 5.30
C ILE A 70 3.66 -8.94 4.54
N LEU A 71 4.80 -9.49 4.95
CA LEU A 71 5.35 -10.68 4.29
C LEU A 71 4.38 -11.86 4.38
N SER A 72 3.71 -12.05 5.53
CA SER A 72 2.69 -13.07 5.68
C SER A 72 1.48 -12.80 4.78
N LEU A 73 1.07 -11.54 4.71
CA LEU A 73 -0.08 -11.14 3.89
C LEU A 73 0.20 -11.34 2.41
N MET A 74 1.43 -11.07 1.96
CA MET A 74 1.82 -11.24 0.57
C MET A 74 1.65 -12.67 0.08
N LYS A 75 1.73 -13.65 0.97
CA LYS A 75 1.50 -15.06 0.61
C LYS A 75 0.08 -15.32 0.16
N ASN A 76 -0.88 -14.54 0.66
CA ASN A 76 -2.29 -14.67 0.29
C ASN A 76 -2.62 -13.89 -0.99
N TYR A 77 -1.73 -13.00 -1.42
CA TYR A 77 -1.93 -12.15 -2.60
C TYR A 77 -0.67 -12.14 -3.45
N PRO A 78 -0.26 -13.29 -4.02
CA PRO A 78 1.09 -13.44 -4.60
C PRO A 78 1.36 -12.59 -5.84
N ASN A 79 0.31 -12.10 -6.50
CA ASN A 79 0.47 -11.44 -7.81
C ASN A 79 0.30 -9.92 -7.77
N ILE A 80 -0.07 -9.33 -6.65
CA ILE A 80 -0.42 -7.91 -6.63
C ILE A 80 0.59 -7.02 -5.93
N PHE A 81 1.32 -7.53 -4.94
CA PHE A 81 2.29 -6.72 -4.20
C PHE A 81 3.54 -6.46 -5.02
N THR A 82 4.00 -5.21 -5.04
CA THR A 82 5.25 -4.83 -5.70
C THR A 82 6.31 -4.43 -4.69
N GLN A 83 6.06 -3.43 -3.87
CA GLN A 83 7.02 -2.94 -2.89
C GLN A 83 6.33 -2.47 -1.63
N THR A 84 7.06 -2.50 -0.52
CA THR A 84 6.64 -1.90 0.75
C THR A 84 7.61 -0.78 1.09
N PHE A 85 7.06 0.37 1.47
CA PHE A 85 7.84 1.53 1.86
C PHE A 85 7.58 1.87 3.31
N PHE A 86 8.61 2.34 4.00
CA PHE A 86 8.53 2.80 5.39
C PHE A 86 8.91 4.27 5.41
N THR A 87 7.96 5.14 5.76
CA THR A 87 8.13 6.59 5.60
C THR A 87 7.80 7.38 6.86
N SER A 88 8.42 8.56 6.96
CA SER A 88 8.07 9.58 7.95
C SER A 88 8.21 10.94 7.30
N ILE A 89 7.13 11.71 7.29
CA ILE A 89 7.17 13.10 6.82
C ILE A 89 8.01 13.93 7.80
N LYS A 90 7.96 13.59 9.09
CA LYS A 90 8.65 14.33 10.12
C LYS A 90 10.18 14.22 9.99
N THR A 91 10.70 13.02 9.71
CA THR A 91 12.13 12.78 9.57
C THR A 91 12.59 12.77 8.11
N ASN A 92 11.64 12.74 7.19
CA ASN A 92 11.87 12.63 5.75
C ASN A 92 12.38 11.26 5.29
N GLU A 93 12.38 10.26 6.19
CA GLU A 93 12.80 8.91 5.83
C GLU A 93 11.86 8.29 4.79
N GLY A 94 12.44 7.62 3.80
CA GLY A 94 11.69 6.85 2.80
C GLY A 94 10.90 7.66 1.80
N ILE A 95 10.78 8.96 1.97
CA ILE A 95 9.96 9.82 1.09
C ILE A 95 10.52 9.83 -0.33
N ILE A 96 11.83 9.95 -0.47
CA ILE A 96 12.48 9.97 -1.79
C ILE A 96 12.23 8.64 -2.52
N ASP A 97 12.25 7.53 -1.80
CA ASP A 97 12.02 6.21 -2.40
C ASP A 97 10.62 6.10 -2.99
N VAL A 98 9.61 6.60 -2.28
CA VAL A 98 8.24 6.63 -2.78
C VAL A 98 8.14 7.54 -4.00
N GLN A 99 8.75 8.71 -3.95
CA GLN A 99 8.75 9.66 -5.06
C GLN A 99 9.39 9.07 -6.31
N LYS A 100 10.51 8.36 -6.14
CA LYS A 100 11.18 7.69 -7.25
C LYS A 100 10.29 6.61 -7.87
N GLU A 101 9.58 5.86 -7.05
CA GLU A 101 8.69 4.81 -7.55
C GLU A 101 7.51 5.41 -8.30
N ILE A 102 6.90 6.46 -7.78
CA ILE A 102 5.81 7.16 -8.47
C ILE A 102 6.29 7.69 -9.82
N PHE A 103 7.47 8.28 -9.86
CA PHE A 103 8.06 8.81 -11.10
C PHE A 103 8.33 7.69 -12.10
N ARG A 104 8.89 6.58 -11.64
CA ARG A 104 9.16 5.41 -12.49
C ARG A 104 7.87 4.89 -13.12
N LEU A 105 6.81 4.76 -12.33
CA LEU A 105 5.53 4.26 -12.80
C LEU A 105 4.87 5.22 -13.79
N SER A 106 5.01 6.52 -13.58
CA SER A 106 4.40 7.52 -14.46
C SER A 106 5.02 7.53 -15.86
N LYS A 107 6.28 7.11 -15.99
CA LYS A 107 6.95 7.04 -17.30
C LYS A 107 6.43 5.89 -18.17
N ASN A 108 5.76 4.93 -17.58
CA ASN A 108 5.26 3.75 -18.29
C ASN A 108 3.80 3.86 -18.67
N LEU A 109 3.20 5.02 -18.46
CA LEU A 109 1.81 5.28 -18.80
C LEU A 109 1.65 5.64 -20.28
#